data_e80cece51f55ccd5ea5c697b1522de84
#
_entry.id   e80cece51f55ccd5ea5c697b1522de84
#
_cell.length_a   1.000
_cell.length_b   1.000
_cell.length_c   1.000
_cell.angle_alpha   90.00
_cell.angle_beta   90.00
_cell.angle_gamma   90.00
#
_symmetry.space_group_name_H-M   'P 1'
#
loop_
_entity.id
_entity.type
_entity.pdbx_description
1 polymer ?
#
loop_
_entity_poly.entity_id
_entity_poly.type
_entity_poly.pdbx_seq_one_letter_code
_entity_poly.pdbx_strand_id
1 'polypeptide(L)'
;MDSTDAGTLLHRLLDATTWRSFDVDAEGRILAGHDASGSVQLVELHPDGTRVPLTALPGAVSGRYLPGRRQVVVSHDVGGNERAQLSLLDPDAVAKEGEPVGEDGLTPLVHDPDHLHGLVEVLPGGTVVYATNRRNGVDFDLVVRDVDAGTETVLYDGGGMVGNAAIAPDRTRALMTRPARPALSSQVLLLAGDTVTELTDADEHARHLAPEWLPDGTAAVITTDVGRDHLGVARLDVATGAVTYLITDDAHDVTGRLSPDGRLLLAVTDDDGASRLAVHDVDGTFLRAIALPPELRGGVADFLAVPRWSPDSTGLAITWTDPATPADVLLVDAGRGRAGVLASSREQLSDLSFVDPTSHGVPTPDGETVPCFVYAPAQPAGSSVVIVHGGPEGQSVRSFSAIVQALVGDGHTVLVPNVRGSVGYGKRWYSLDDVERRLDSVADLAALHAYLPRLGLDPARAALWGGSYGGYMVLAGLAFQPELWAAGVDIVGISSLVTFLENTSAYRRAHREREYGSLERDREFLERASPLNRIGDVRAPLFVIHGANDPRVPLSEAEQVAAAVRANGVEVEMVVYDDEGHGLAKRVNRLDAYPRAVAFLGRTLLG
;
A
#
# COMPACT_ATOMS: atom_id res chain seq x y z
N MET A 1 17.73 -7.60 -29.27
CA MET A 1 16.53 -6.79 -29.55
C MET A 1 16.99 -5.37 -29.79
N ASP A 2 16.52 -4.72 -30.84
CA ASP A 2 16.88 -3.31 -31.09
C ASP A 2 16.34 -2.43 -29.95
N SER A 3 17.05 -1.37 -29.57
CA SER A 3 16.67 -0.42 -28.52
C SER A 3 15.27 0.24 -28.73
N THR A 4 14.71 0.13 -29.92
CA THR A 4 13.34 0.54 -30.28
C THR A 4 12.26 -0.41 -29.77
N ASP A 5 12.60 -1.67 -29.45
CA ASP A 5 11.61 -2.69 -29.03
C ASP A 5 11.34 -2.64 -27.51
N ALA A 6 12.33 -2.30 -26.71
CA ALA A 6 12.25 -2.21 -25.26
C ALA A 6 11.38 -1.04 -24.78
N GLY A 7 11.57 0.15 -25.39
CA GLY A 7 10.69 1.31 -25.12
C GLY A 7 9.22 1.02 -25.47
N THR A 8 9.00 0.20 -26.49
CA THR A 8 7.66 -0.23 -26.90
C THR A 8 7.01 -1.17 -25.87
N LEU A 9 7.76 -2.12 -25.28
CA LEU A 9 7.24 -3.02 -24.24
C LEU A 9 6.81 -2.24 -22.99
N LEU A 10 7.73 -1.42 -22.43
CA LEU A 10 7.41 -0.65 -21.22
C LEU A 10 6.20 0.27 -21.42
N HIS A 11 6.08 0.96 -22.57
CA HIS A 11 4.91 1.78 -22.86
C HIS A 11 3.63 0.96 -22.87
N ARG A 12 3.62 -0.22 -23.50
CA ARG A 12 2.45 -1.12 -23.49
C ARG A 12 2.08 -1.57 -22.09
N LEU A 13 3.07 -1.89 -21.24
CA LEU A 13 2.84 -2.33 -19.85
C LEU A 13 2.30 -1.19 -18.98
N LEU A 14 2.78 0.04 -19.18
CA LEU A 14 2.33 1.23 -18.45
C LEU A 14 0.97 1.74 -18.95
N ASP A 15 0.62 1.47 -20.21
CA ASP A 15 -0.67 1.84 -20.82
C ASP A 15 -1.78 0.84 -20.49
N ALA A 16 -1.42 -0.37 -20.04
CA ALA A 16 -2.40 -1.36 -19.60
C ALA A 16 -3.25 -0.83 -18.45
N THR A 17 -4.57 -0.93 -18.62
CA THR A 17 -5.52 -0.47 -17.62
C THR A 17 -5.73 -1.50 -16.53
N THR A 18 -6.05 -1.03 -15.33
CA THR A 18 -6.23 -1.85 -14.12
C THR A 18 -7.64 -1.70 -13.55
N TRP A 19 -8.05 -2.73 -12.81
CA TRP A 19 -9.31 -2.73 -12.09
C TRP A 19 -9.08 -2.89 -10.59
N ARG A 20 -9.93 -2.25 -9.78
CA ARG A 20 -9.94 -2.40 -8.32
C ARG A 20 -11.36 -2.51 -7.82
N SER A 21 -11.64 -3.41 -6.88
CA SER A 21 -12.94 -3.48 -6.21
C SER A 21 -12.93 -2.60 -4.96
N PHE A 22 -13.90 -1.71 -4.81
CA PHE A 22 -14.02 -0.86 -3.62
C PHE A 22 -15.17 -1.30 -2.71
N ASP A 23 -16.32 -1.69 -3.29
CA ASP A 23 -17.49 -2.09 -2.51
C ASP A 23 -18.45 -2.97 -3.31
N VAL A 24 -19.44 -3.56 -2.61
CA VAL A 24 -20.50 -4.39 -3.16
C VAL A 24 -21.84 -3.92 -2.58
N ASP A 25 -22.84 -3.69 -3.43
CA ASP A 25 -24.18 -3.36 -2.96
C ASP A 25 -25.10 -4.59 -2.79
N ALA A 26 -26.35 -4.34 -2.34
CA ALA A 26 -27.31 -5.40 -2.06
C ALA A 26 -27.82 -6.12 -3.32
N GLU A 27 -27.70 -5.52 -4.48
CA GLU A 27 -28.06 -6.10 -5.79
C GLU A 27 -26.88 -6.83 -6.44
N GLY A 28 -25.73 -6.89 -5.76
CA GLY A 28 -24.51 -7.53 -6.25
C GLY A 28 -23.75 -6.71 -7.29
N ARG A 29 -24.03 -5.41 -7.40
CA ARG A 29 -23.22 -4.50 -8.21
C ARG A 29 -21.93 -4.19 -7.48
N ILE A 30 -20.83 -4.14 -8.22
CA ILE A 30 -19.50 -3.82 -7.68
C ILE A 30 -19.17 -2.36 -8.00
N LEU A 31 -18.88 -1.57 -6.97
CA LEU A 31 -18.22 -0.30 -7.15
C LEU A 31 -16.73 -0.57 -7.37
N ALA A 32 -16.28 -0.31 -8.57
CA ALA A 32 -14.89 -0.56 -8.97
C ALA A 32 -14.18 0.73 -9.32
N GLY A 33 -12.85 0.71 -9.23
CA GLY A 33 -11.96 1.68 -9.81
C GLY A 33 -11.41 1.16 -11.14
N HIS A 34 -11.35 2.03 -12.15
CA HIS A 34 -10.74 1.75 -13.45
C HIS A 34 -9.93 2.94 -13.92
N ASP A 35 -8.72 2.71 -14.39
CA ASP A 35 -7.79 3.79 -14.74
C ASP A 35 -7.67 4.07 -16.25
N ALA A 36 -8.68 3.67 -17.05
CA ALA A 36 -8.68 3.87 -18.50
C ALA A 36 -8.53 5.34 -18.94
N SER A 37 -9.04 6.28 -18.13
CA SER A 37 -8.91 7.72 -18.37
C SER A 37 -7.54 8.31 -17.99
N GLY A 38 -6.62 7.48 -17.50
CA GLY A 38 -5.27 7.90 -17.07
C GLY A 38 -5.09 8.02 -15.56
N SER A 39 -6.17 8.04 -14.79
CA SER A 39 -6.20 7.91 -13.32
C SER A 39 -7.40 7.06 -12.91
N VAL A 40 -7.38 6.51 -11.69
CA VAL A 40 -8.45 5.65 -11.19
C VAL A 40 -9.75 6.44 -11.04
N GLN A 41 -10.80 6.03 -11.79
CA GLN A 41 -12.15 6.59 -11.73
C GLN A 41 -13.16 5.52 -11.31
N LEU A 42 -14.29 5.92 -10.70
CA LEU A 42 -15.33 4.98 -10.30
C LEU A 42 -16.10 4.48 -11.53
N VAL A 43 -16.31 3.17 -11.54
CA VAL A 43 -17.14 2.45 -12.52
C VAL A 43 -18.01 1.47 -11.75
N GLU A 44 -19.27 1.36 -12.09
CA GLU A 44 -20.16 0.34 -11.55
C GLU A 44 -20.17 -0.88 -12.49
N LEU A 45 -19.85 -2.05 -11.92
CA LEU A 45 -19.91 -3.34 -12.63
C LEU A 45 -21.18 -4.07 -12.20
N HIS A 46 -22.05 -4.38 -13.14
CA HIS A 46 -23.29 -5.10 -12.89
C HIS A 46 -23.10 -6.63 -13.06
N PRO A 47 -23.90 -7.45 -12.38
CA PRO A 47 -23.84 -8.91 -12.52
C PRO A 47 -24.08 -9.44 -13.93
N ASP A 48 -24.78 -8.68 -14.78
CA ASP A 48 -25.03 -9.01 -16.19
C ASP A 48 -23.88 -8.63 -17.14
N GLY A 49 -22.78 -8.07 -16.59
CA GLY A 49 -21.61 -7.62 -17.34
C GLY A 49 -21.69 -6.16 -17.82
N THR A 50 -22.78 -5.44 -17.56
CA THR A 50 -22.89 -4.01 -17.87
C THR A 50 -21.87 -3.22 -17.04
N ARG A 51 -21.24 -2.22 -17.66
CA ARG A 51 -20.25 -1.32 -17.04
C ARG A 51 -20.74 0.11 -17.18
N VAL A 52 -20.90 0.81 -16.06
CA VAL A 52 -21.34 2.21 -16.02
C VAL A 52 -20.23 3.08 -15.46
N PRO A 53 -19.52 3.87 -16.27
CA PRO A 53 -18.57 4.88 -15.78
C PRO A 53 -19.30 5.90 -14.92
N LEU A 54 -18.81 6.19 -13.73
CA LEU A 54 -19.46 7.07 -12.76
C LEU A 54 -18.77 8.43 -12.62
N THR A 55 -17.44 8.47 -12.66
CA THR A 55 -16.67 9.70 -12.42
C THR A 55 -15.64 9.98 -13.51
N ALA A 56 -15.34 11.26 -13.71
CA ALA A 56 -14.26 11.78 -14.57
C ALA A 56 -13.58 12.96 -13.87
N LEU A 57 -12.92 12.70 -12.73
CA LEU A 57 -12.23 13.70 -11.93
C LEU A 57 -10.75 13.83 -12.36
N PRO A 58 -10.10 14.98 -12.08
CA PRO A 58 -8.69 15.20 -12.43
C PRO A 58 -7.71 14.25 -11.71
N GLY A 59 -8.05 13.80 -10.49
CA GLY A 59 -7.25 12.90 -9.65
C GLY A 59 -7.86 11.50 -9.54
N ALA A 60 -7.16 10.62 -8.83
CA ALA A 60 -7.65 9.31 -8.49
C ALA A 60 -8.76 9.38 -7.43
N VAL A 61 -9.74 8.49 -7.53
CA VAL A 61 -10.88 8.44 -6.62
C VAL A 61 -11.09 7.03 -6.06
N SER A 62 -11.74 6.98 -4.89
CA SER A 62 -12.29 5.77 -4.29
C SER A 62 -13.69 6.03 -3.75
N GLY A 63 -14.42 4.99 -3.36
CA GLY A 63 -15.76 5.20 -2.85
C GLY A 63 -16.36 4.01 -2.13
N ARG A 64 -17.51 4.26 -1.48
CA ARG A 64 -18.31 3.26 -0.78
C ARG A 64 -19.79 3.52 -1.00
N TYR A 65 -20.57 2.47 -1.24
CA TYR A 65 -22.02 2.60 -1.25
C TYR A 65 -22.57 2.95 0.11
N LEU A 66 -23.53 3.87 0.18
CA LEU A 66 -24.34 4.06 1.39
C LEU A 66 -25.34 2.91 1.53
N PRO A 67 -25.26 2.08 2.59
CA PRO A 67 -26.13 0.92 2.73
C PRO A 67 -27.63 1.29 2.75
N GLY A 68 -28.41 0.59 1.93
CA GLY A 68 -29.84 0.83 1.78
C GLY A 68 -30.22 2.08 0.98
N ARG A 69 -29.24 2.72 0.32
CA ARG A 69 -29.42 3.89 -0.56
C ARG A 69 -28.71 3.72 -1.87
N ARG A 70 -29.23 4.35 -2.90
CA ARG A 70 -28.59 4.39 -4.20
C ARG A 70 -27.68 5.61 -4.30
N GLN A 71 -26.72 5.68 -3.38
CA GLN A 71 -25.71 6.74 -3.26
C GLN A 71 -24.34 6.17 -2.97
N VAL A 72 -23.30 6.86 -3.44
CA VAL A 72 -21.89 6.54 -3.19
C VAL A 72 -21.25 7.72 -2.45
N VAL A 73 -20.52 7.43 -1.38
CA VAL A 73 -19.57 8.38 -0.79
C VAL A 73 -18.29 8.28 -1.58
N VAL A 74 -17.90 9.36 -2.23
CA VAL A 74 -16.68 9.47 -3.05
C VAL A 74 -15.60 10.17 -2.24
N SER A 75 -14.42 9.58 -2.19
CA SER A 75 -13.20 10.18 -1.62
C SER A 75 -12.27 10.58 -2.74
N HIS A 76 -11.84 11.83 -2.77
CA HIS A 76 -10.97 12.40 -3.80
C HIS A 76 -10.05 13.48 -3.22
N ASP A 77 -8.94 13.77 -3.87
CA ASP A 77 -8.01 14.86 -3.53
C ASP A 77 -7.65 15.70 -4.75
N VAL A 78 -6.84 16.71 -4.56
CA VAL A 78 -6.37 17.61 -5.64
C VAL A 78 -4.88 17.44 -5.85
N GLY A 79 -4.51 16.99 -7.06
CA GLY A 79 -3.09 16.93 -7.49
C GLY A 79 -2.21 16.02 -6.62
N GLY A 80 -2.79 15.01 -5.97
CA GLY A 80 -2.05 14.07 -5.13
C GLY A 80 -1.62 14.62 -3.77
N ASN A 81 -2.23 15.72 -3.29
CA ASN A 81 -1.89 16.33 -2.00
C ASN A 81 -2.35 15.54 -0.77
N GLU A 82 -3.01 14.41 -0.97
CA GLU A 82 -3.57 13.52 0.07
C GLU A 82 -4.56 14.18 1.04
N ARG A 83 -5.03 15.40 0.75
CA ARG A 83 -6.10 16.04 1.52
C ARG A 83 -7.45 15.59 1.00
N ALA A 84 -7.78 14.33 1.34
CA ALA A 84 -9.01 13.72 0.88
C ALA A 84 -10.24 14.52 1.32
N GLN A 85 -11.17 14.73 0.39
CA GLN A 85 -12.47 15.35 0.56
C GLN A 85 -13.56 14.29 0.33
N LEU A 86 -14.72 14.43 0.96
CA LEU A 86 -15.83 13.50 0.81
C LEU A 86 -17.00 14.18 0.11
N SER A 87 -17.51 13.51 -0.90
CA SER A 87 -18.66 13.97 -1.68
C SER A 87 -19.67 12.83 -1.89
N LEU A 88 -20.90 13.16 -2.25
CA LEU A 88 -21.94 12.20 -2.62
C LEU A 88 -22.12 12.16 -4.13
N LEU A 89 -22.36 10.96 -4.64
CA LEU A 89 -22.69 10.66 -6.03
C LEU A 89 -23.97 9.84 -6.09
N ASP A 90 -24.86 10.15 -7.04
CA ASP A 90 -26.03 9.35 -7.39
C ASP A 90 -25.74 8.55 -8.68
N PRO A 91 -25.45 7.24 -8.60
CA PRO A 91 -25.16 6.43 -9.76
C PRO A 91 -26.32 6.32 -10.76
N ASP A 92 -27.58 6.38 -10.29
CA ASP A 92 -28.74 6.29 -11.18
C ASP A 92 -28.94 7.56 -12.01
N ALA A 93 -28.60 8.72 -11.44
CA ALA A 93 -28.59 9.97 -12.20
C ALA A 93 -27.53 9.92 -13.31
N VAL A 94 -26.31 9.46 -12.98
CA VAL A 94 -25.21 9.28 -13.95
C VAL A 94 -25.58 8.28 -15.05
N ALA A 95 -26.13 7.12 -14.68
CA ALA A 95 -26.57 6.10 -15.66
C ALA A 95 -27.66 6.60 -16.62
N LYS A 96 -28.54 7.49 -16.13
CA LYS A 96 -29.60 8.10 -16.95
C LYS A 96 -29.05 9.15 -17.91
N GLU A 97 -28.07 9.92 -17.49
CA GLU A 97 -27.40 10.93 -18.32
C GLU A 97 -26.45 10.30 -19.34
N GLY A 98 -25.88 9.12 -19.01
CA GLY A 98 -25.04 8.33 -19.91
C GLY A 98 -23.57 8.80 -19.97
N GLU A 99 -23.19 9.80 -19.18
CA GLU A 99 -21.83 10.32 -19.11
C GLU A 99 -21.33 10.38 -17.65
N PRO A 100 -20.04 10.07 -17.37
CA PRO A 100 -19.47 10.19 -16.03
C PRO A 100 -19.38 11.64 -15.59
N VAL A 101 -19.57 11.89 -14.29
CA VAL A 101 -19.57 13.25 -13.75
C VAL A 101 -18.17 13.72 -13.35
N GLY A 102 -17.92 15.02 -13.58
CA GLY A 102 -16.79 15.76 -13.00
C GLY A 102 -17.10 16.23 -11.58
N GLU A 103 -16.24 17.11 -11.04
CA GLU A 103 -16.40 17.66 -9.68
C GLU A 103 -17.75 18.37 -9.48
N ASP A 104 -18.22 19.11 -10.50
CA ASP A 104 -19.50 19.84 -10.46
C ASP A 104 -20.74 18.91 -10.36
N GLY A 105 -20.58 17.63 -10.72
CA GLY A 105 -21.65 16.62 -10.59
C GLY A 105 -21.67 15.93 -9.23
N LEU A 106 -20.72 16.22 -8.34
CA LEU A 106 -20.68 15.70 -6.99
C LEU A 106 -21.35 16.67 -6.00
N THR A 107 -22.06 16.11 -5.03
CA THR A 107 -22.61 16.92 -3.93
C THR A 107 -21.61 16.90 -2.78
N PRO A 108 -21.03 18.04 -2.35
CA PRO A 108 -20.10 18.09 -1.23
C PRO A 108 -20.73 17.54 0.07
N LEU A 109 -20.04 16.61 0.74
CA LEU A 109 -20.46 16.05 2.02
C LEU A 109 -19.61 16.58 3.16
N VAL A 110 -18.27 16.42 3.09
CA VAL A 110 -17.30 16.99 4.03
C VAL A 110 -16.22 17.63 3.17
N HIS A 111 -16.19 18.95 3.14
CA HIS A 111 -15.32 19.70 2.23
C HIS A 111 -14.62 20.83 2.98
N ASP A 112 -13.31 20.66 3.17
CA ASP A 112 -12.40 21.64 3.73
C ASP A 112 -11.00 21.33 3.17
N PRO A 113 -10.59 22.00 2.06
CA PRO A 113 -9.40 21.67 1.30
C PRO A 113 -8.09 21.88 2.07
N ASP A 114 -8.14 22.56 3.20
CA ASP A 114 -6.95 22.75 4.05
C ASP A 114 -6.68 21.53 4.96
N HIS A 115 -7.65 20.64 5.11
CA HIS A 115 -7.60 19.49 6.00
C HIS A 115 -7.90 18.16 5.29
N LEU A 116 -7.57 17.07 5.96
CA LEU A 116 -7.78 15.71 5.50
C LEU A 116 -9.07 15.13 6.14
N HIS A 117 -9.91 14.49 5.29
CA HIS A 117 -11.14 13.81 5.72
C HIS A 117 -11.15 12.37 5.19
N GLY A 118 -10.56 11.44 5.96
CA GLY A 118 -10.49 10.02 5.60
C GLY A 118 -11.82 9.31 5.88
N LEU A 119 -12.45 8.73 4.86
CA LEU A 119 -13.62 7.87 5.05
C LEU A 119 -13.23 6.62 5.85
N VAL A 120 -13.91 6.38 6.96
CA VAL A 120 -13.70 5.23 7.84
C VAL A 120 -14.76 4.16 7.60
N GLU A 121 -16.04 4.53 7.72
CA GLU A 121 -17.15 3.59 7.61
C GLU A 121 -18.41 4.27 7.05
N VAL A 122 -19.25 3.49 6.39
CA VAL A 122 -20.60 3.89 5.96
C VAL A 122 -21.63 2.96 6.59
N LEU A 123 -22.68 3.52 7.16
CA LEU A 123 -23.68 2.77 7.93
C LEU A 123 -25.08 2.95 7.37
N PRO A 124 -25.99 1.96 7.56
CA PRO A 124 -27.39 2.10 7.17
C PRO A 124 -28.04 3.36 7.76
N GLY A 125 -29.00 3.94 7.06
CA GLY A 125 -29.71 5.15 7.48
C GLY A 125 -29.01 6.45 7.14
N GLY A 126 -27.99 6.43 6.23
CA GLY A 126 -27.31 7.65 5.77
C GLY A 126 -26.32 8.20 6.79
N THR A 127 -25.60 7.32 7.45
CA THR A 127 -24.55 7.70 8.41
C THR A 127 -23.18 7.45 7.81
N VAL A 128 -22.30 8.45 7.90
CA VAL A 128 -20.90 8.37 7.46
C VAL A 128 -19.99 8.62 8.65
N VAL A 129 -18.98 7.76 8.81
CA VAL A 129 -17.93 7.90 9.83
C VAL A 129 -16.63 8.26 9.12
N TYR A 130 -15.98 9.29 9.57
CA TYR A 130 -14.73 9.76 8.98
C TYR A 130 -13.74 10.26 10.03
N ALA A 131 -12.46 10.19 9.72
CA ALA A 131 -11.39 10.77 10.52
C ALA A 131 -10.95 12.10 9.91
N THR A 132 -10.73 13.12 10.73
CA THR A 132 -10.35 14.46 10.25
C THR A 132 -9.35 15.15 11.17
N ASN A 133 -8.38 15.85 10.59
CA ASN A 133 -7.43 16.66 11.33
C ASN A 133 -7.80 18.16 11.38
N ARG A 134 -9.05 18.51 11.07
CA ARG A 134 -9.50 19.92 10.96
C ARG A 134 -9.39 20.71 12.26
N ARG A 135 -9.29 20.06 13.43
CA ARG A 135 -9.19 20.73 14.72
C ARG A 135 -7.88 21.51 14.89
N ASN A 136 -6.76 20.97 14.41
CA ASN A 136 -5.44 21.56 14.59
C ASN A 136 -4.40 21.20 13.52
N GLY A 137 -4.81 20.51 12.45
CA GLY A 137 -3.92 20.07 11.37
C GLY A 137 -3.00 18.87 11.70
N VAL A 138 -3.05 18.37 12.94
CA VAL A 138 -2.15 17.32 13.45
C VAL A 138 -2.90 16.09 13.92
N ASP A 139 -3.79 16.26 14.89
CA ASP A 139 -4.54 15.19 15.51
C ASP A 139 -5.80 14.86 14.72
N PHE A 140 -6.13 13.59 14.64
CA PHE A 140 -7.34 13.13 13.96
C PHE A 140 -8.46 12.91 14.98
N ASP A 141 -9.60 13.55 14.71
CA ASP A 141 -10.85 13.32 15.39
C ASP A 141 -11.67 12.29 14.61
N LEU A 142 -12.35 11.38 15.31
CA LEU A 142 -13.32 10.46 14.72
C LEU A 142 -14.71 11.08 14.81
N VAL A 143 -15.35 11.28 13.67
CA VAL A 143 -16.61 12.02 13.54
C VAL A 143 -17.67 11.16 12.86
N VAL A 144 -18.89 11.19 13.39
CA VAL A 144 -20.09 10.65 12.75
C VAL A 144 -20.91 11.78 12.16
N ARG A 145 -21.29 11.65 10.88
CA ARG A 145 -22.13 12.59 10.14
C ARG A 145 -23.41 11.92 9.69
N ASP A 146 -24.53 12.55 9.99
CA ASP A 146 -25.82 12.25 9.36
C ASP A 146 -25.89 12.99 8.01
N VAL A 147 -26.05 12.23 6.93
CA VAL A 147 -26.04 12.77 5.55
C VAL A 147 -27.25 13.67 5.30
N ASP A 148 -28.44 13.32 5.81
CA ASP A 148 -29.68 14.04 5.57
C ASP A 148 -29.81 15.28 6.44
N ALA A 149 -29.53 15.13 7.73
CA ALA A 149 -29.60 16.24 8.68
C ALA A 149 -28.41 17.19 8.57
N GLY A 150 -27.29 16.73 7.98
CA GLY A 150 -26.03 17.48 7.93
C GLY A 150 -25.37 17.69 9.29
N THR A 151 -25.84 16.99 10.33
CA THR A 151 -25.31 17.10 11.70
C THR A 151 -24.10 16.21 11.93
N GLU A 152 -23.19 16.65 12.79
CA GLU A 152 -21.97 15.92 13.13
C GLU A 152 -21.89 15.69 14.64
N THR A 153 -21.35 14.52 15.01
CA THR A 153 -21.03 14.16 16.40
C THR A 153 -19.60 13.67 16.46
N VAL A 154 -18.78 14.28 17.30
CA VAL A 154 -17.41 13.82 17.55
C VAL A 154 -17.48 12.63 18.51
N LEU A 155 -16.94 11.49 18.08
CA LEU A 155 -16.81 10.29 18.91
C LEU A 155 -15.49 10.24 19.67
N TYR A 156 -14.44 10.85 19.10
CA TYR A 156 -13.10 10.87 19.67
C TYR A 156 -12.35 12.12 19.24
N ASP A 157 -11.73 12.81 20.20
CA ASP A 157 -10.86 13.97 20.00
C ASP A 157 -9.62 13.94 20.91
N GLY A 158 -9.30 12.74 21.42
CA GLY A 158 -8.21 12.52 22.38
C GLY A 158 -6.79 12.64 21.80
N GLY A 159 -6.66 13.04 20.55
CA GLY A 159 -5.40 13.28 19.86
C GLY A 159 -4.75 12.04 19.22
N GLY A 160 -3.70 12.30 18.44
CA GLY A 160 -2.97 11.30 17.67
C GLY A 160 -3.67 10.90 16.36
N MET A 161 -3.18 9.84 15.74
CA MET A 161 -3.77 9.29 14.52
C MET A 161 -4.87 8.28 14.87
N VAL A 162 -6.00 8.36 14.16
CA VAL A 162 -6.99 7.29 14.11
C VAL A 162 -6.53 6.28 13.04
N GLY A 163 -6.37 5.01 13.44
CA GLY A 163 -6.10 3.93 12.51
C GLY A 163 -7.41 3.40 11.89
N ASN A 164 -7.81 2.18 12.29
CA ASN A 164 -9.12 1.65 11.93
C ASN A 164 -10.16 2.00 13.00
N ALA A 165 -11.43 2.13 12.61
CA ALA A 165 -12.53 2.20 13.55
C ALA A 165 -13.74 1.43 13.02
N ALA A 166 -14.57 0.92 13.93
CA ALA A 166 -15.80 0.20 13.64
C ALA A 166 -16.88 0.58 14.66
N ILE A 167 -18.06 0.96 14.18
CA ILE A 167 -19.22 1.30 15.02
C ILE A 167 -19.92 0.01 15.43
N ALA A 168 -20.26 -0.10 16.71
CA ALA A 168 -20.99 -1.25 17.23
C ALA A 168 -22.41 -1.36 16.64
N PRO A 169 -22.99 -2.58 16.59
CA PRO A 169 -24.35 -2.78 16.08
C PRO A 169 -25.42 -1.95 16.80
N ASP A 170 -25.22 -1.66 18.09
CA ASP A 170 -26.10 -0.82 18.91
C ASP A 170 -25.93 0.69 18.64
N ARG A 171 -24.92 1.10 17.87
CA ARG A 171 -24.57 2.49 17.53
C ARG A 171 -24.25 3.40 18.71
N THR A 172 -24.02 2.83 19.89
CA THR A 172 -23.68 3.58 21.09
C THR A 172 -22.21 3.48 21.46
N ARG A 173 -21.49 2.54 20.83
CA ARG A 173 -20.08 2.25 21.06
C ARG A 173 -19.31 2.18 19.75
N ALA A 174 -18.00 2.40 19.81
CA ALA A 174 -17.09 2.15 18.70
C ALA A 174 -15.79 1.50 19.19
N LEU A 175 -15.20 0.65 18.39
CA LEU A 175 -13.81 0.26 18.51
C LEU A 175 -12.94 1.13 17.60
N MET A 176 -11.75 1.48 18.08
CA MET A 176 -10.80 2.27 17.34
C MET A 176 -9.38 1.77 17.59
N THR A 177 -8.54 1.76 16.58
CA THR A 177 -7.11 1.56 16.77
C THR A 177 -6.36 2.89 16.69
N ARG A 178 -5.33 3.04 17.51
CA ARG A 178 -4.36 4.14 17.40
C ARG A 178 -2.94 3.60 17.48
N PRO A 179 -1.92 4.35 17.00
CA PRO A 179 -0.52 3.96 17.19
C PRO A 179 -0.19 3.78 18.69
N ALA A 180 0.46 2.66 19.03
CA ALA A 180 1.02 2.39 20.35
C ALA A 180 2.47 2.89 20.45
N ARG A 181 3.14 2.76 21.61
CA ARG A 181 4.51 3.30 21.78
C ARG A 181 5.59 2.61 20.95
N PRO A 182 5.66 1.27 20.86
CA PRO A 182 6.65 0.62 19.99
C PRO A 182 6.36 0.90 18.50
N ALA A 183 7.39 0.89 17.67
CA ALA A 183 7.25 1.02 16.23
C ALA A 183 6.28 -0.02 15.66
N LEU A 184 5.54 0.35 14.62
CA LEU A 184 4.51 -0.46 13.95
C LEU A 184 3.43 -1.06 14.86
N SER A 185 3.44 -0.79 16.17
CA SER A 185 2.43 -1.30 17.12
C SER A 185 1.19 -0.40 17.17
N SER A 186 0.07 -1.00 17.51
CA SER A 186 -1.21 -0.30 17.67
C SER A 186 -1.94 -0.76 18.93
N GLN A 187 -2.79 0.11 19.47
CA GLN A 187 -3.64 -0.12 20.62
C GLN A 187 -5.10 -0.10 20.22
N VAL A 188 -5.93 -0.94 20.82
CA VAL A 188 -7.39 -0.94 20.65
C VAL A 188 -8.05 -0.19 21.79
N LEU A 189 -8.90 0.77 21.41
CA LEU A 189 -9.74 1.56 22.32
C LEU A 189 -11.21 1.22 22.12
N LEU A 190 -11.97 1.18 23.21
CA LEU A 190 -13.44 1.18 23.21
C LEU A 190 -13.92 2.59 23.54
N LEU A 191 -14.72 3.15 22.65
CA LEU A 191 -15.40 4.43 22.83
C LEU A 191 -16.86 4.16 23.22
N ALA A 192 -17.34 4.76 24.32
CA ALA A 192 -18.72 4.62 24.78
C ALA A 192 -19.19 5.95 25.42
N GLY A 193 -19.96 6.75 24.68
CA GLY A 193 -20.23 8.14 25.03
C GLY A 193 -18.92 8.91 25.22
N ASP A 194 -18.75 9.62 26.33
CA ASP A 194 -17.54 10.38 26.65
C ASP A 194 -16.43 9.51 27.29
N THR A 195 -16.63 8.19 27.37
CA THR A 195 -15.66 7.27 28.00
C THR A 195 -14.81 6.59 26.95
N VAL A 196 -13.48 6.69 27.13
CA VAL A 196 -12.48 5.95 26.35
C VAL A 196 -11.86 4.89 27.25
N THR A 197 -11.99 3.62 26.88
CA THR A 197 -11.39 2.49 27.59
C THR A 197 -10.30 1.86 26.75
N GLU A 198 -9.11 1.72 27.31
CA GLU A 198 -8.01 0.99 26.68
C GLU A 198 -8.25 -0.51 26.83
N LEU A 199 -8.46 -1.22 25.71
CA LEU A 199 -8.67 -2.67 25.71
C LEU A 199 -7.37 -3.45 25.61
N THR A 200 -6.32 -2.84 25.04
CA THR A 200 -4.99 -3.43 24.92
C THR A 200 -3.92 -2.46 25.44
N ASP A 201 -2.76 -2.97 25.81
CA ASP A 201 -1.69 -2.17 26.39
C ASP A 201 -0.97 -1.33 25.31
N ALA A 202 -0.77 -0.03 25.58
CA ALA A 202 -0.03 0.88 24.71
C ALA A 202 1.48 0.62 24.67
N ASP A 203 2.02 -0.12 25.62
CA ASP A 203 3.45 -0.51 25.69
C ASP A 203 3.70 -1.89 25.04
N GLU A 204 2.65 -2.63 24.71
CA GLU A 204 2.81 -3.93 24.09
C GLU A 204 3.28 -3.80 22.65
N HIS A 205 4.32 -4.57 22.31
CA HIS A 205 4.78 -4.66 20.93
C HIS A 205 3.86 -5.62 20.16
N ALA A 206 2.75 -5.08 19.68
CA ALA A 206 1.74 -5.82 18.92
C ALA A 206 1.00 -4.92 17.94
N ARG A 207 0.68 -5.49 16.78
CA ARG A 207 -0.25 -4.90 15.81
C ARG A 207 -1.66 -5.38 16.12
N HIS A 208 -2.62 -4.47 16.12
CA HIS A 208 -4.04 -4.76 16.18
C HIS A 208 -4.71 -4.06 15.01
N LEU A 209 -5.25 -4.82 14.07
CA LEU A 209 -5.74 -4.32 12.79
C LEU A 209 -7.21 -4.66 12.60
N ALA A 210 -7.93 -3.78 11.90
CA ALA A 210 -9.25 -4.02 11.34
C ALA A 210 -10.25 -4.65 12.33
N PRO A 211 -10.60 -3.99 13.44
CA PRO A 211 -11.64 -4.50 14.33
C PRO A 211 -12.99 -4.54 13.59
N GLU A 212 -13.68 -5.67 13.69
CA GLU A 212 -15.01 -5.90 13.11
C GLU A 212 -15.92 -6.52 14.16
N TRP A 213 -17.03 -5.84 14.51
CA TRP A 213 -17.93 -6.26 15.58
C TRP A 213 -18.66 -7.55 15.22
N LEU A 214 -18.78 -8.46 16.20
CA LEU A 214 -19.78 -9.51 16.12
C LEU A 214 -21.19 -8.90 16.23
N PRO A 215 -22.22 -9.47 15.58
CA PRO A 215 -23.57 -8.91 15.56
C PRO A 215 -24.21 -8.72 16.94
N ASP A 216 -23.80 -9.51 17.93
CA ASP A 216 -24.29 -9.40 19.33
C ASP A 216 -23.64 -8.25 20.12
N GLY A 217 -22.60 -7.61 19.56
CA GLY A 217 -21.89 -6.50 20.19
C GLY A 217 -21.09 -6.87 21.46
N THR A 218 -20.85 -8.15 21.74
CA THR A 218 -20.09 -8.61 22.92
C THR A 218 -18.59 -8.73 22.65
N ALA A 219 -18.22 -8.94 21.39
CA ALA A 219 -16.84 -9.11 20.98
C ALA A 219 -16.63 -8.57 19.55
N ALA A 220 -15.38 -8.49 19.15
CA ALA A 220 -14.97 -8.19 17.78
C ALA A 220 -13.98 -9.22 17.25
N VAL A 221 -13.93 -9.38 15.94
CA VAL A 221 -12.82 -10.03 15.25
C VAL A 221 -11.76 -8.98 14.99
N ILE A 222 -10.51 -9.32 15.26
CA ILE A 222 -9.33 -8.49 14.96
C ILE A 222 -8.25 -9.36 14.30
N THR A 223 -7.37 -8.73 13.55
CA THR A 223 -6.10 -9.33 13.14
C THR A 223 -5.01 -8.82 14.06
N THR A 224 -4.23 -9.71 14.68
CA THR A 224 -3.21 -9.31 15.67
C THR A 224 -2.06 -10.30 15.74
N ASP A 225 -0.89 -9.82 16.21
CA ASP A 225 0.28 -10.63 16.55
C ASP A 225 0.62 -10.57 18.06
N VAL A 226 -0.35 -10.23 18.91
CA VAL A 226 -0.15 -10.20 20.37
C VAL A 226 0.30 -11.57 20.88
N GLY A 227 1.42 -11.61 21.62
CA GLY A 227 1.98 -12.85 22.19
C GLY A 227 2.55 -13.84 21.17
N ARG A 228 2.71 -13.47 19.89
CA ARG A 228 3.27 -14.33 18.83
C ARG A 228 4.05 -13.52 17.80
N ASP A 229 4.74 -14.22 16.89
CA ASP A 229 5.55 -13.58 15.85
C ASP A 229 4.69 -13.18 14.63
N HIS A 230 3.86 -14.09 14.12
CA HIS A 230 3.01 -13.85 12.95
C HIS A 230 1.61 -13.37 13.32
N LEU A 231 1.00 -12.54 12.45
CA LEU A 231 -0.41 -12.16 12.56
C LEU A 231 -1.32 -13.39 12.55
N GLY A 232 -2.38 -13.31 13.32
CA GLY A 232 -3.48 -14.26 13.28
C GLY A 232 -4.81 -13.54 13.44
N VAL A 233 -5.89 -14.22 13.06
CA VAL A 233 -7.26 -13.77 13.29
C VAL A 233 -7.67 -14.15 14.70
N ALA A 234 -8.18 -13.20 15.48
CA ALA A 234 -8.53 -13.41 16.87
C ALA A 234 -9.88 -12.77 17.21
N ARG A 235 -10.51 -13.29 18.24
CA ARG A 235 -11.65 -12.70 18.92
C ARG A 235 -11.16 -11.82 20.08
N LEU A 236 -11.59 -10.58 20.12
CA LEU A 236 -11.39 -9.63 21.20
C LEU A 236 -12.68 -9.53 22.01
N ASP A 237 -12.66 -9.93 23.27
CA ASP A 237 -13.75 -9.71 24.21
C ASP A 237 -13.77 -8.24 24.64
N VAL A 238 -14.88 -7.55 24.38
CA VAL A 238 -14.93 -6.08 24.56
C VAL A 238 -15.10 -5.68 26.03
N ALA A 239 -15.59 -6.58 26.88
CA ALA A 239 -15.75 -6.30 28.32
C ALA A 239 -14.43 -6.45 29.09
N THR A 240 -13.56 -7.35 28.66
CA THR A 240 -12.34 -7.71 29.39
C THR A 240 -11.04 -7.36 28.67
N GLY A 241 -11.08 -7.08 27.34
CA GLY A 241 -9.91 -6.93 26.50
C GLY A 241 -9.19 -8.26 26.17
N ALA A 242 -9.76 -9.40 26.58
CA ALA A 242 -9.13 -10.70 26.35
C ALA A 242 -9.12 -11.06 24.86
N VAL A 243 -7.94 -11.48 24.37
CA VAL A 243 -7.71 -11.92 22.99
C VAL A 243 -7.65 -13.44 22.94
N THR A 244 -8.44 -14.06 22.07
CA THR A 244 -8.44 -15.50 21.80
C THR A 244 -8.25 -15.74 20.31
N TYR A 245 -7.17 -16.42 19.92
CA TYR A 245 -6.91 -16.73 18.52
C TYR A 245 -7.91 -17.74 17.96
N LEU A 246 -8.39 -17.46 16.75
CA LEU A 246 -9.32 -18.28 15.97
C LEU A 246 -8.59 -18.99 14.82
N ILE A 247 -7.77 -18.25 14.08
CA ILE A 247 -7.03 -18.77 12.92
C ILE A 247 -5.59 -18.28 13.03
N THR A 248 -4.64 -19.22 13.00
CA THR A 248 -3.20 -18.93 13.08
C THR A 248 -2.41 -19.81 12.13
N ASP A 249 -1.26 -19.31 11.72
CA ASP A 249 -0.20 -20.06 11.06
C ASP A 249 1.11 -19.70 11.77
N ASP A 250 1.99 -20.67 12.02
CA ASP A 250 3.24 -20.40 12.76
C ASP A 250 4.38 -19.89 11.89
N ALA A 251 4.19 -19.92 10.56
CA ALA A 251 5.19 -19.49 9.57
C ALA A 251 4.73 -18.30 8.73
N HIS A 252 3.44 -17.94 8.78
CA HIS A 252 2.85 -16.96 7.87
C HIS A 252 1.89 -16.02 8.59
N ASP A 253 1.83 -14.78 8.13
CA ASP A 253 0.81 -13.83 8.56
C ASP A 253 -0.56 -14.23 8.00
N VAL A 254 -1.59 -14.25 8.87
CA VAL A 254 -2.98 -14.50 8.49
C VAL A 254 -3.81 -13.28 8.86
N THR A 255 -4.49 -12.71 7.87
CA THR A 255 -5.48 -11.63 8.09
C THR A 255 -6.90 -12.14 7.89
N GLY A 256 -7.88 -11.50 8.52
CA GLY A 256 -9.27 -11.92 8.48
C GLY A 256 -10.25 -10.82 8.10
N ARG A 257 -11.41 -11.24 7.55
CA ARG A 257 -12.57 -10.39 7.30
C ARG A 257 -13.84 -11.11 7.71
N LEU A 258 -14.61 -10.49 8.60
CA LEU A 258 -15.88 -11.02 9.08
C LEU A 258 -16.98 -10.76 8.04
N SER A 259 -17.85 -11.76 7.79
CA SER A 259 -19.05 -11.55 6.98
C SER A 259 -20.06 -10.65 7.69
N PRO A 260 -20.90 -9.89 6.95
CA PRO A 260 -21.91 -9.00 7.56
C PRO A 260 -22.89 -9.68 8.53
N ASP A 261 -23.21 -10.96 8.30
CA ASP A 261 -24.07 -11.75 9.20
C ASP A 261 -23.34 -12.33 10.41
N GLY A 262 -22.01 -12.13 10.51
CA GLY A 262 -21.17 -12.57 11.60
C GLY A 262 -20.91 -14.07 11.69
N ARG A 263 -21.14 -14.83 10.60
CA ARG A 263 -21.02 -16.30 10.60
C ARG A 263 -19.77 -16.84 9.95
N LEU A 264 -19.22 -16.09 9.01
CA LEU A 264 -18.08 -16.53 8.21
C LEU A 264 -16.88 -15.59 8.38
N LEU A 265 -15.70 -16.15 8.23
CA LEU A 265 -14.44 -15.43 8.15
C LEU A 265 -13.76 -15.75 6.81
N LEU A 266 -13.42 -14.73 6.04
CA LEU A 266 -12.39 -14.87 5.01
C LEU A 266 -11.03 -14.80 5.71
N ALA A 267 -10.21 -15.83 5.56
CA ALA A 267 -8.81 -15.81 5.93
C ALA A 267 -7.93 -15.63 4.69
N VAL A 268 -6.99 -14.70 4.77
CA VAL A 268 -5.96 -14.46 3.75
C VAL A 268 -4.62 -14.76 4.41
N THR A 269 -3.96 -15.83 3.98
CA THR A 269 -2.62 -16.20 4.44
C THR A 269 -1.58 -15.70 3.44
N ASP A 270 -0.57 -14.99 3.91
CA ASP A 270 0.58 -14.57 3.11
C ASP A 270 1.60 -15.73 3.05
N ASP A 271 1.63 -16.43 1.95
CA ASP A 271 2.54 -17.57 1.71
C ASP A 271 3.65 -17.13 0.74
N ASP A 272 4.75 -16.61 1.29
CA ASP A 272 5.90 -16.12 0.53
C ASP A 272 5.48 -15.11 -0.57
N GLY A 273 4.75 -14.08 -0.15
CA GLY A 273 4.27 -13.02 -1.04
C GLY A 273 3.16 -13.45 -2.01
N ALA A 274 2.51 -14.59 -1.78
CA ALA A 274 1.30 -15.02 -2.46
C ALA A 274 0.16 -15.22 -1.47
N SER A 275 -1.07 -14.88 -1.84
CA SER A 275 -2.24 -15.03 -0.98
C SER A 275 -2.88 -16.39 -1.14
N ARG A 276 -3.04 -17.13 -0.04
CA ARG A 276 -3.95 -18.28 0.06
C ARG A 276 -5.24 -17.83 0.72
N LEU A 277 -6.36 -18.09 0.05
CA LEU A 277 -7.68 -17.65 0.48
C LEU A 277 -8.49 -18.84 1.01
N ALA A 278 -9.13 -18.68 2.17
CA ALA A 278 -10.00 -19.70 2.75
C ALA A 278 -11.20 -19.08 3.45
N VAL A 279 -12.31 -19.81 3.48
CA VAL A 279 -13.49 -19.50 4.27
C VAL A 279 -13.51 -20.40 5.50
N HIS A 280 -13.68 -19.77 6.65
CA HIS A 280 -13.85 -20.41 7.96
C HIS A 280 -15.23 -20.01 8.53
N ASP A 281 -15.73 -20.76 9.51
CA ASP A 281 -16.81 -20.25 10.35
C ASP A 281 -16.27 -19.21 11.35
N VAL A 282 -17.17 -18.55 12.05
CA VAL A 282 -16.81 -17.49 12.99
C VAL A 282 -15.97 -17.97 14.18
N ASP A 283 -15.99 -19.26 14.49
CA ASP A 283 -15.20 -19.89 15.55
C ASP A 283 -13.81 -20.33 15.05
N GLY A 284 -13.49 -20.04 13.79
CA GLY A 284 -12.19 -20.34 13.17
C GLY A 284 -12.09 -21.74 12.56
N THR A 285 -13.17 -22.54 12.55
CA THR A 285 -13.15 -23.86 11.91
C THR A 285 -13.05 -23.69 10.39
N PHE A 286 -12.04 -24.33 9.79
CA PHE A 286 -11.87 -24.33 8.33
C PHE A 286 -13.06 -24.99 7.63
N LEU A 287 -13.64 -24.29 6.69
CA LEU A 287 -14.74 -24.79 5.86
C LEU A 287 -14.26 -25.20 4.47
N ARG A 288 -13.53 -24.32 3.78
CA ARG A 288 -13.03 -24.58 2.43
C ARG A 288 -11.98 -23.58 1.98
N ALA A 289 -11.07 -24.01 1.11
CA ALA A 289 -10.23 -23.11 0.35
C ALA A 289 -11.02 -22.43 -0.79
N ILE A 290 -10.59 -21.26 -1.22
CA ILE A 290 -11.10 -20.58 -2.41
C ILE A 290 -10.23 -20.97 -3.60
N ALA A 291 -10.82 -21.67 -4.57
CA ALA A 291 -10.18 -22.01 -5.83
C ALA A 291 -10.21 -20.80 -6.77
N LEU A 292 -9.03 -20.35 -7.18
CA LEU A 292 -8.86 -19.29 -8.18
C LEU A 292 -9.05 -19.85 -9.59
N PRO A 293 -9.42 -18.99 -10.57
CA PRO A 293 -9.40 -19.35 -11.97
C PRO A 293 -8.03 -19.87 -12.42
N PRO A 294 -7.96 -20.93 -13.27
CA PRO A 294 -6.71 -21.59 -13.62
C PRO A 294 -5.75 -20.72 -14.45
N GLU A 295 -6.25 -19.66 -15.04
CA GLU A 295 -5.46 -18.67 -15.78
C GLU A 295 -4.70 -17.70 -14.88
N LEU A 296 -5.07 -17.57 -13.61
CA LEU A 296 -4.36 -16.73 -12.64
C LEU A 296 -3.18 -17.50 -12.05
N ARG A 297 -2.10 -16.77 -11.81
CA ARG A 297 -0.88 -17.32 -11.19
C ARG A 297 -0.91 -17.13 -9.68
N GLY A 298 0.10 -17.64 -9.00
CA GLY A 298 0.34 -17.32 -7.59
C GLY A 298 0.60 -15.83 -7.43
N GLY A 299 -0.37 -15.12 -6.88
CA GLY A 299 -0.40 -13.67 -6.70
C GLY A 299 -1.06 -13.29 -5.39
N VAL A 300 -1.52 -12.07 -5.28
CA VAL A 300 -2.06 -11.53 -4.03
C VAL A 300 -3.44 -10.90 -4.21
N ALA A 301 -4.26 -11.01 -3.16
CA ALA A 301 -5.36 -10.09 -2.94
C ALA A 301 -4.75 -8.71 -2.60
N ASP A 302 -5.07 -7.69 -3.39
CA ASP A 302 -4.48 -6.35 -3.25
C ASP A 302 -4.82 -5.77 -1.86
N PHE A 303 -3.80 -5.44 -1.08
CA PHE A 303 -3.98 -4.89 0.26
C PHE A 303 -4.52 -3.44 0.26
N LEU A 304 -4.36 -2.71 -0.84
CA LEU A 304 -4.93 -1.36 -1.01
C LEU A 304 -6.42 -1.40 -1.35
N ALA A 305 -6.91 -2.52 -1.85
CA ALA A 305 -8.31 -2.76 -2.18
C ALA A 305 -8.81 -3.96 -1.37
N VAL A 306 -9.08 -3.72 -0.10
CA VAL A 306 -9.46 -4.74 0.89
C VAL A 306 -10.66 -5.57 0.39
N PRO A 307 -10.61 -6.91 0.50
CA PRO A 307 -11.74 -7.80 0.16
C PRO A 307 -13.05 -7.35 0.81
N ARG A 308 -14.13 -7.33 0.04
CA ARG A 308 -15.45 -6.86 0.47
C ARG A 308 -16.49 -7.95 0.36
N TRP A 309 -17.12 -8.28 1.46
CA TRP A 309 -18.28 -9.15 1.49
C TRP A 309 -19.49 -8.49 0.83
N SER A 310 -20.28 -9.28 0.11
CA SER A 310 -21.62 -8.85 -0.26
C SER A 310 -22.50 -8.71 1.00
N PRO A 311 -23.45 -7.76 1.02
CA PRO A 311 -24.31 -7.55 2.20
C PRO A 311 -25.09 -8.78 2.67
N ASP A 312 -25.39 -9.71 1.76
CA ASP A 312 -26.05 -10.99 2.05
C ASP A 312 -25.08 -12.10 2.55
N SER A 313 -23.79 -11.79 2.68
CA SER A 313 -22.73 -12.72 3.14
C SER A 313 -22.53 -13.95 2.24
N THR A 314 -23.01 -13.96 1.00
CA THR A 314 -22.88 -15.11 0.10
C THR A 314 -21.61 -15.09 -0.74
N GLY A 315 -21.01 -13.93 -0.93
CA GLY A 315 -19.84 -13.75 -1.77
C GLY A 315 -18.95 -12.60 -1.36
N LEU A 316 -17.84 -12.45 -2.10
CA LEU A 316 -16.88 -11.36 -1.92
C LEU A 316 -16.45 -10.79 -3.26
N ALA A 317 -16.13 -9.50 -3.29
CA ALA A 317 -15.34 -8.88 -4.34
C ALA A 317 -13.89 -8.73 -3.87
N ILE A 318 -12.95 -9.15 -4.72
CA ILE A 318 -11.51 -9.10 -4.42
C ILE A 318 -10.79 -8.49 -5.61
N THR A 319 -9.84 -7.60 -5.37
CA THR A 319 -8.85 -7.20 -6.37
C THR A 319 -7.71 -8.20 -6.34
N TRP A 320 -7.36 -8.75 -7.50
CA TRP A 320 -6.27 -9.71 -7.63
C TRP A 320 -5.20 -9.20 -8.56
N THR A 321 -3.94 -9.36 -8.16
CA THR A 321 -2.77 -9.13 -9.01
C THR A 321 -1.79 -10.28 -8.89
N ASP A 322 -1.12 -10.62 -9.98
CA ASP A 322 -0.04 -11.60 -10.03
C ASP A 322 1.03 -11.14 -11.06
N PRO A 323 2.19 -11.79 -11.19
CA PRO A 323 3.25 -11.33 -12.09
C PRO A 323 2.85 -11.12 -13.55
N ALA A 324 1.70 -11.67 -13.99
CA ALA A 324 1.16 -11.54 -15.35
C ALA A 324 -0.18 -10.80 -15.42
N THR A 325 -0.76 -10.43 -14.28
CA THR A 325 -2.09 -9.81 -14.17
C THR A 325 -1.96 -8.46 -13.48
N PRO A 326 -2.08 -7.33 -14.21
CA PRO A 326 -1.94 -5.99 -13.61
C PRO A 326 -2.86 -5.75 -12.42
N ALA A 327 -4.15 -5.89 -12.57
CA ALA A 327 -5.13 -6.01 -11.48
C ALA A 327 -6.52 -6.35 -12.06
N ASP A 328 -7.11 -7.42 -11.59
CA ASP A 328 -8.43 -7.94 -11.98
C ASP A 328 -9.41 -7.84 -10.82
N VAL A 329 -10.71 -7.72 -11.08
CA VAL A 329 -11.76 -7.90 -10.08
C VAL A 329 -12.29 -9.33 -10.13
N LEU A 330 -12.20 -10.03 -9.01
CA LEU A 330 -12.74 -11.37 -8.83
C LEU A 330 -14.03 -11.31 -8.01
N LEU A 331 -15.02 -12.12 -8.41
CA LEU A 331 -16.15 -12.48 -7.57
C LEU A 331 -15.95 -13.86 -6.99
N VAL A 332 -16.07 -13.97 -5.68
CA VAL A 332 -15.94 -15.22 -4.93
C VAL A 332 -17.32 -15.67 -4.45
N ASP A 333 -17.72 -16.89 -4.81
CA ASP A 333 -18.84 -17.59 -4.18
C ASP A 333 -18.30 -18.26 -2.91
N ALA A 334 -18.61 -17.69 -1.75
CA ALA A 334 -18.13 -18.20 -0.47
C ALA A 334 -18.70 -19.57 -0.12
N GLY A 335 -19.94 -19.85 -0.56
CA GLY A 335 -20.61 -21.14 -0.37
C GLY A 335 -19.97 -22.27 -1.16
N ARG A 336 -19.45 -22.01 -2.35
CA ARG A 336 -18.77 -23.00 -3.21
C ARG A 336 -17.25 -22.99 -3.09
N GLY A 337 -16.66 -21.93 -2.53
CA GLY A 337 -15.20 -21.75 -2.47
C GLY A 337 -14.58 -21.58 -3.86
N ARG A 338 -15.19 -20.80 -4.72
CA ARG A 338 -14.71 -20.55 -6.08
C ARG A 338 -14.72 -19.07 -6.42
N ALA A 339 -13.66 -18.61 -7.07
CA ALA A 339 -13.58 -17.29 -7.66
C ALA A 339 -13.79 -17.35 -9.18
N GLY A 340 -14.36 -16.29 -9.73
CA GLY A 340 -14.46 -16.02 -11.17
C GLY A 340 -14.01 -14.61 -11.48
N VAL A 341 -13.41 -14.37 -12.66
CA VAL A 341 -13.01 -13.03 -13.10
C VAL A 341 -14.25 -12.28 -13.57
N LEU A 342 -14.54 -11.12 -12.97
CA LEU A 342 -15.60 -10.21 -13.37
C LEU A 342 -15.07 -9.14 -14.34
N ALA A 343 -13.91 -8.59 -14.06
CA ALA A 343 -13.26 -7.60 -14.92
C ALA A 343 -11.77 -7.92 -15.01
N SER A 344 -11.26 -8.05 -16.25
CA SER A 344 -9.89 -8.46 -16.52
C SER A 344 -9.06 -7.33 -17.10
N SER A 345 -7.83 -7.22 -16.64
CA SER A 345 -6.76 -6.38 -17.20
C SER A 345 -5.84 -7.16 -18.15
N ARG A 346 -5.84 -8.48 -18.08
CA ARG A 346 -4.93 -9.37 -18.84
C ARG A 346 -5.16 -9.39 -20.34
N GLU A 347 -6.41 -9.21 -20.77
CA GLU A 347 -6.76 -9.28 -22.20
C GLU A 347 -5.92 -8.34 -23.07
N GLN A 348 -5.58 -7.15 -22.54
CA GLN A 348 -4.75 -6.14 -23.20
C GLN A 348 -3.29 -6.58 -23.42
N LEU A 349 -2.83 -7.56 -22.65
CA LEU A 349 -1.47 -8.06 -22.61
C LEU A 349 -1.37 -9.54 -23.00
N SER A 350 -2.43 -10.10 -23.61
CA SER A 350 -2.56 -11.55 -23.89
C SER A 350 -1.52 -12.11 -24.85
N ASP A 351 -0.92 -11.27 -25.69
CA ASP A 351 0.17 -11.62 -26.63
C ASP A 351 1.57 -11.54 -25.98
N LEU A 352 1.68 -11.06 -24.72
CA LEU A 352 2.94 -10.94 -24.01
C LEU A 352 3.21 -12.16 -23.12
N SER A 353 4.48 -12.46 -22.93
CA SER A 353 4.95 -13.47 -21.97
C SER A 353 5.59 -12.76 -20.79
N PHE A 354 5.23 -13.19 -19.59
CA PHE A 354 5.71 -12.64 -18.33
C PHE A 354 6.56 -13.63 -17.56
N VAL A 355 7.52 -13.12 -16.82
CA VAL A 355 8.41 -13.91 -15.98
C VAL A 355 7.85 -13.96 -14.54
N ASP A 356 7.72 -15.17 -14.02
CA ASP A 356 7.42 -15.40 -12.61
C ASP A 356 8.71 -15.33 -11.77
N PRO A 357 8.68 -14.82 -10.55
CA PRO A 357 9.84 -14.82 -9.69
C PRO A 357 10.13 -16.21 -9.11
N THR A 358 11.40 -16.43 -8.80
CA THR A 358 11.83 -17.49 -7.89
C THR A 358 12.17 -16.88 -6.52
N SER A 359 11.85 -17.61 -5.45
CA SER A 359 12.17 -17.18 -4.08
C SER A 359 13.57 -17.59 -3.68
N HIS A 360 14.33 -16.66 -3.14
CA HIS A 360 15.69 -16.85 -2.66
C HIS A 360 15.82 -16.35 -1.21
N GLY A 361 16.60 -17.08 -0.40
CA GLY A 361 17.10 -16.60 0.88
C GLY A 361 18.54 -16.11 0.72
N VAL A 362 18.77 -14.81 0.86
CA VAL A 362 20.10 -14.21 0.72
C VAL A 362 20.77 -14.12 2.10
N PRO A 363 21.85 -14.89 2.35
CA PRO A 363 22.49 -14.89 3.67
C PRO A 363 23.24 -13.57 3.91
N THR A 364 23.11 -13.02 5.10
CA THR A 364 23.85 -11.83 5.55
C THR A 364 25.07 -12.20 6.41
N PRO A 365 26.08 -11.33 6.51
CA PRO A 365 27.27 -11.62 7.32
C PRO A 365 27.01 -11.79 8.83
N ASP A 366 25.93 -11.20 9.34
CA ASP A 366 25.49 -11.28 10.74
C ASP A 366 24.56 -12.47 11.04
N GLY A 367 24.31 -13.33 10.03
CA GLY A 367 23.62 -14.61 10.19
C GLY A 367 22.11 -14.56 9.91
N GLU A 368 21.58 -13.43 9.47
CA GLU A 368 20.20 -13.33 8.98
C GLU A 368 20.06 -13.84 7.54
N THR A 369 18.83 -13.93 7.07
CA THR A 369 18.52 -14.32 5.69
C THR A 369 17.47 -13.38 5.13
N VAL A 370 17.85 -12.60 4.12
CA VAL A 370 16.94 -11.66 3.44
C VAL A 370 16.09 -12.42 2.43
N PRO A 371 14.77 -12.46 2.58
CA PRO A 371 13.87 -12.98 1.55
C PRO A 371 13.94 -12.10 0.30
N CYS A 372 14.04 -12.73 -0.88
CA CYS A 372 14.20 -12.00 -2.13
C CYS A 372 13.54 -12.74 -3.28
N PHE A 373 12.71 -12.04 -4.05
CA PHE A 373 12.20 -12.52 -5.33
C PHE A 373 13.20 -12.18 -6.44
N VAL A 374 13.52 -13.16 -7.27
CA VAL A 374 14.44 -13.01 -8.40
C VAL A 374 13.69 -13.28 -9.70
N TYR A 375 13.61 -12.27 -10.55
CA TYR A 375 13.06 -12.35 -11.90
C TYR A 375 14.22 -12.47 -12.89
N ALA A 376 14.41 -13.66 -13.46
CA ALA A 376 15.51 -13.94 -14.37
C ALA A 376 15.05 -13.90 -15.83
N PRO A 377 15.68 -13.10 -16.71
CA PRO A 377 15.34 -13.05 -18.11
C PRO A 377 15.74 -14.34 -18.83
N ALA A 378 15.03 -14.67 -19.92
CA ALA A 378 15.37 -15.81 -20.78
C ALA A 378 16.75 -15.64 -21.46
N GLN A 379 17.19 -14.41 -21.70
CA GLN A 379 18.49 -14.06 -22.27
C GLN A 379 19.18 -13.01 -21.37
N PRO A 380 19.96 -13.44 -20.37
CA PRO A 380 20.58 -12.54 -19.43
C PRO A 380 21.65 -11.65 -20.07
N ALA A 381 21.60 -10.35 -19.84
CA ALA A 381 22.65 -9.40 -20.19
C ALA A 381 23.82 -9.36 -19.17
N GLY A 382 23.72 -10.11 -18.08
CA GLY A 382 24.70 -10.17 -16.99
C GLY A 382 24.60 -9.02 -15.99
N SER A 383 23.71 -8.06 -16.20
CA SER A 383 23.43 -6.92 -15.32
C SER A 383 22.26 -7.21 -14.37
N SER A 384 22.16 -6.43 -13.29
CA SER A 384 21.09 -6.57 -12.32
C SER A 384 20.55 -5.23 -11.82
N VAL A 385 19.27 -5.25 -11.44
CA VAL A 385 18.61 -4.13 -10.76
C VAL A 385 17.97 -4.64 -9.47
N VAL A 386 18.34 -4.07 -8.34
CA VAL A 386 17.72 -4.34 -7.04
C VAL A 386 16.63 -3.30 -6.80
N ILE A 387 15.38 -3.75 -6.72
CA ILE A 387 14.21 -2.88 -6.52
C ILE A 387 13.75 -3.02 -5.07
N VAL A 388 13.89 -1.95 -4.28
CA VAL A 388 13.52 -1.93 -2.86
C VAL A 388 12.18 -1.23 -2.68
N HIS A 389 11.25 -1.88 -1.95
CA HIS A 389 9.92 -1.32 -1.68
C HIS A 389 9.96 -0.14 -0.71
N GLY A 390 8.87 0.62 -0.67
CA GLY A 390 8.65 1.71 0.30
C GLY A 390 8.16 1.20 1.66
N GLY A 391 8.11 2.09 2.62
CA GLY A 391 7.62 1.80 3.98
C GLY A 391 8.45 2.54 5.04
N PRO A 392 9.35 1.86 5.80
CA PRO A 392 9.92 0.50 5.67
C PRO A 392 8.92 -0.64 5.88
N GLU A 393 7.86 -0.41 6.62
CA GLU A 393 6.83 -1.37 7.01
C GLU A 393 5.96 -1.83 5.81
N GLY A 394 6.57 -1.96 4.65
CA GLY A 394 5.99 -2.52 3.43
C GLY A 394 6.45 -3.95 3.18
N GLN A 395 6.04 -4.49 2.04
CA GLN A 395 6.42 -5.82 1.57
C GLN A 395 6.46 -5.84 0.04
N SER A 396 7.48 -6.49 -0.50
CA SER A 396 7.46 -6.94 -1.89
C SER A 396 6.70 -8.26 -1.97
N VAL A 397 5.72 -8.33 -2.85
CA VAL A 397 4.85 -9.50 -3.05
C VAL A 397 4.86 -9.94 -4.51
N ARG A 398 4.28 -11.10 -4.82
CA ARG A 398 4.14 -11.64 -6.18
C ARG A 398 3.03 -10.91 -6.95
N SER A 399 3.23 -9.63 -7.23
CA SER A 399 2.30 -8.79 -7.97
C SER A 399 2.87 -8.38 -9.33
N PHE A 400 2.01 -7.83 -10.18
CA PHE A 400 2.45 -7.24 -11.44
C PHE A 400 3.27 -5.97 -11.20
N SER A 401 4.37 -5.87 -11.93
CA SER A 401 5.14 -4.63 -12.04
C SER A 401 5.60 -4.42 -13.47
N ALA A 402 5.09 -3.36 -14.10
CA ALA A 402 5.49 -2.97 -15.45
C ALA A 402 7.00 -2.75 -15.55
N ILE A 403 7.60 -2.15 -14.50
CA ILE A 403 9.05 -1.88 -14.45
C ILE A 403 9.84 -3.18 -14.37
N VAL A 404 9.46 -4.10 -13.47
CA VAL A 404 10.13 -5.41 -13.34
C VAL A 404 10.09 -6.16 -14.67
N GLN A 405 8.90 -6.29 -15.26
CA GLN A 405 8.73 -7.03 -16.52
C GLN A 405 9.46 -6.38 -17.70
N ALA A 406 9.52 -5.05 -17.76
CA ALA A 406 10.27 -4.33 -18.79
C ALA A 406 11.78 -4.52 -18.62
N LEU A 407 12.32 -4.35 -17.42
CA LEU A 407 13.75 -4.57 -17.14
C LEU A 407 14.18 -6.01 -17.44
N VAL A 408 13.32 -6.99 -17.12
CA VAL A 408 13.56 -8.39 -17.49
C VAL A 408 13.50 -8.57 -18.99
N GLY A 409 12.58 -7.89 -19.69
CA GLY A 409 12.52 -7.86 -21.16
C GLY A 409 13.80 -7.31 -21.80
N ASP A 410 14.45 -6.34 -21.15
CA ASP A 410 15.74 -5.75 -21.57
C ASP A 410 16.96 -6.62 -21.22
N GLY A 411 16.74 -7.78 -20.58
CA GLY A 411 17.79 -8.72 -20.21
C GLY A 411 18.42 -8.49 -18.83
N HIS A 412 17.91 -7.54 -18.02
CA HIS A 412 18.35 -7.38 -16.64
C HIS A 412 17.74 -8.47 -15.75
N THR A 413 18.52 -9.04 -14.84
CA THR A 413 17.95 -9.80 -13.72
C THR A 413 17.49 -8.81 -12.66
N VAL A 414 16.24 -8.93 -12.23
CA VAL A 414 15.66 -8.04 -11.21
C VAL A 414 15.53 -8.77 -9.89
N LEU A 415 16.14 -8.21 -8.85
CA LEU A 415 16.05 -8.69 -7.47
C LEU A 415 15.07 -7.77 -6.70
N VAL A 416 14.09 -8.36 -6.05
CA VAL A 416 13.06 -7.62 -5.29
C VAL A 416 13.07 -8.15 -3.86
N PRO A 417 13.95 -7.60 -2.99
CA PRO A 417 14.12 -8.08 -1.63
C PRO A 417 13.02 -7.60 -0.68
N ASN A 418 12.84 -8.36 0.40
CA ASN A 418 12.18 -7.94 1.62
C ASN A 418 13.26 -7.76 2.69
N VAL A 419 13.91 -6.59 2.67
CA VAL A 419 14.97 -6.25 3.62
C VAL A 419 14.44 -6.23 5.07
N ARG A 420 15.32 -6.22 6.06
CA ARG A 420 14.93 -6.01 7.46
C ARG A 420 14.00 -4.79 7.60
N GLY A 421 12.94 -4.90 8.39
CA GLY A 421 11.84 -3.92 8.47
C GLY A 421 10.60 -4.28 7.67
N SER A 422 10.70 -5.20 6.69
CA SER A 422 9.56 -5.64 5.87
C SER A 422 8.56 -6.45 6.69
N VAL A 423 7.27 -6.20 6.48
CA VAL A 423 6.17 -7.02 7.03
C VAL A 423 6.00 -8.33 6.25
N GLY A 424 5.16 -9.24 6.75
CA GLY A 424 4.89 -10.55 6.12
C GLY A 424 5.81 -11.69 6.58
N TYR A 425 6.90 -11.37 7.28
CA TYR A 425 7.92 -12.32 7.75
C TYR A 425 8.02 -12.37 9.28
N GLY A 426 6.95 -12.01 9.96
CA GLY A 426 6.85 -12.01 11.42
C GLY A 426 7.34 -10.72 12.10
N LYS A 427 6.94 -10.58 13.38
CA LYS A 427 7.25 -9.42 14.24
C LYS A 427 8.75 -9.21 14.40
N ARG A 428 9.50 -10.30 14.61
CA ARG A 428 10.95 -10.24 14.74
C ARG A 428 11.58 -9.57 13.52
N TRP A 429 11.14 -9.95 12.29
CA TRP A 429 11.73 -9.44 11.05
C TRP A 429 11.44 -7.96 10.84
N TYR A 430 10.18 -7.54 11.02
CA TYR A 430 9.84 -6.13 10.82
C TYR A 430 10.43 -5.18 11.86
N SER A 431 10.91 -5.69 13.00
CA SER A 431 11.54 -4.87 14.05
C SER A 431 13.06 -4.80 13.94
N LEU A 432 13.67 -5.44 12.92
CA LEU A 432 15.13 -5.49 12.79
C LEU A 432 15.73 -4.23 12.17
N ASP A 433 14.92 -3.23 11.85
CA ASP A 433 15.40 -1.95 11.32
C ASP A 433 14.95 -0.73 12.16
N ASP A 434 14.30 -0.96 13.30
CA ASP A 434 13.81 0.11 14.18
C ASP A 434 14.94 1.01 14.67
N VAL A 435 14.78 2.33 14.51
CA VAL A 435 15.65 3.39 15.00
C VAL A 435 17.13 3.11 14.68
N GLU A 436 17.96 2.79 15.67
CA GLU A 436 19.40 2.60 15.52
C GLU A 436 19.79 1.41 14.62
N ARG A 437 18.87 0.48 14.39
CA ARG A 437 19.06 -0.66 13.50
C ARG A 437 18.82 -0.32 12.02
N ARG A 438 18.42 0.91 11.70
CA ARG A 438 18.16 1.36 10.33
C ARG A 438 19.30 1.05 9.36
N LEU A 439 20.54 1.15 9.81
CA LEU A 439 21.70 0.84 8.98
C LEU A 439 21.92 -0.66 8.75
N ASP A 440 21.30 -1.54 9.55
CA ASP A 440 21.33 -2.98 9.32
C ASP A 440 20.52 -3.35 8.06
N SER A 441 19.38 -2.66 7.80
CA SER A 441 18.63 -2.84 6.54
C SER A 441 19.43 -2.32 5.34
N VAL A 442 20.21 -1.25 5.49
CA VAL A 442 21.14 -0.79 4.43
C VAL A 442 22.25 -1.81 4.19
N ALA A 443 22.74 -2.50 5.23
CA ALA A 443 23.72 -3.57 5.08
C ALA A 443 23.17 -4.78 4.30
N ASP A 444 21.86 -5.02 4.31
CA ASP A 444 21.23 -6.05 3.48
C ASP A 444 21.49 -5.84 1.99
N LEU A 445 21.59 -4.58 1.52
CA LEU A 445 21.92 -4.25 0.13
C LEU A 445 23.31 -4.79 -0.25
N ALA A 446 24.30 -4.68 0.64
CA ALA A 446 25.63 -5.25 0.40
C ALA A 446 25.61 -6.78 0.36
N ALA A 447 24.76 -7.42 1.19
CA ALA A 447 24.57 -8.88 1.13
C ALA A 447 23.94 -9.32 -0.20
N LEU A 448 22.93 -8.58 -0.68
CA LEU A 448 22.33 -8.80 -2.01
C LEU A 448 23.36 -8.65 -3.13
N HIS A 449 24.18 -7.59 -3.08
CA HIS A 449 25.25 -7.39 -4.06
C HIS A 449 26.27 -8.54 -4.03
N ALA A 450 26.70 -8.99 -2.84
CA ALA A 450 27.62 -10.12 -2.68
C ALA A 450 27.00 -11.47 -3.14
N TYR A 451 25.68 -11.55 -3.28
CA TYR A 451 24.97 -12.73 -3.77
C TYR A 451 24.93 -12.81 -5.30
N LEU A 452 25.09 -11.70 -6.04
CA LEU A 452 24.98 -11.62 -7.49
C LEU A 452 25.85 -12.66 -8.26
N PRO A 453 27.11 -12.92 -7.88
CA PRO A 453 27.91 -13.95 -8.57
C PRO A 453 27.33 -15.36 -8.47
N ARG A 454 26.57 -15.67 -7.40
CA ARG A 454 25.88 -16.96 -7.27
C ARG A 454 24.74 -17.12 -8.26
N LEU A 455 24.20 -16.00 -8.77
CA LEU A 455 23.21 -15.94 -9.84
C LEU A 455 23.86 -15.83 -11.23
N GLY A 456 25.19 -15.86 -11.34
CA GLY A 456 25.92 -15.69 -12.59
C GLY A 456 25.93 -14.25 -13.11
N LEU A 457 25.71 -13.25 -12.23
CA LEU A 457 25.63 -11.85 -12.59
C LEU A 457 26.95 -11.12 -12.29
N ASP A 458 27.23 -10.07 -13.07
CA ASP A 458 28.39 -9.19 -12.86
C ASP A 458 28.05 -8.13 -11.78
N PRO A 459 28.71 -8.16 -10.60
CA PRO A 459 28.46 -7.16 -9.56
C PRO A 459 28.77 -5.72 -9.99
N ALA A 460 29.72 -5.52 -10.92
CA ALA A 460 30.03 -4.19 -11.44
C ALA A 460 28.92 -3.57 -12.30
N ARG A 461 27.90 -4.36 -12.65
CA ARG A 461 26.75 -3.97 -13.47
C ARG A 461 25.44 -4.08 -12.66
N ALA A 462 25.47 -3.66 -11.40
CA ALA A 462 24.35 -3.68 -10.48
C ALA A 462 23.86 -2.27 -10.17
N ALA A 463 22.55 -2.04 -10.23
CA ALA A 463 21.92 -0.77 -9.90
C ALA A 463 20.86 -0.93 -8.80
N LEU A 464 20.54 0.17 -8.12
CA LEU A 464 19.45 0.29 -7.17
C LEU A 464 18.28 1.05 -7.78
N TRP A 465 17.06 0.65 -7.41
CA TRP A 465 15.81 1.33 -7.73
C TRP A 465 14.90 1.30 -6.50
N GLY A 466 14.26 2.40 -6.16
CA GLY A 466 13.33 2.40 -5.04
C GLY A 466 12.51 3.66 -4.92
N GLY A 467 11.37 3.53 -4.23
CA GLY A 467 10.47 4.63 -3.96
C GLY A 467 10.25 4.86 -2.47
N SER A 468 10.13 6.14 -2.05
CA SER A 468 9.90 6.51 -0.65
C SER A 468 11.04 5.99 0.26
N TYR A 469 10.74 5.11 1.21
CA TYR A 469 11.80 4.41 1.95
C TYR A 469 12.75 3.63 1.03
N GLY A 470 12.24 3.00 -0.03
CA GLY A 470 13.10 2.40 -1.06
C GLY A 470 14.02 3.42 -1.73
N GLY A 471 13.57 4.65 -1.92
CA GLY A 471 14.40 5.78 -2.36
C GLY A 471 15.49 6.15 -1.35
N TYR A 472 15.15 6.19 -0.04
CA TYR A 472 16.17 6.27 1.01
C TYR A 472 17.21 5.16 0.87
N MET A 473 16.78 3.91 0.66
CA MET A 473 17.67 2.77 0.48
C MET A 473 18.59 2.92 -0.74
N VAL A 474 18.07 3.48 -1.85
CA VAL A 474 18.89 3.83 -3.03
C VAL A 474 19.96 4.84 -2.62
N LEU A 475 19.57 5.96 -2.04
CA LEU A 475 20.50 7.03 -1.65
C LEU A 475 21.51 6.55 -0.60
N ALA A 476 21.07 5.75 0.39
CA ALA A 476 21.93 5.16 1.40
C ALA A 476 22.91 4.13 0.81
N GLY A 477 22.45 3.29 -0.11
CA GLY A 477 23.31 2.38 -0.85
C GLY A 477 24.42 3.11 -1.60
N LEU A 478 24.07 4.17 -2.34
CA LEU A 478 25.06 4.96 -3.08
C LEU A 478 26.04 5.72 -2.16
N ALA A 479 25.57 6.23 -1.01
CA ALA A 479 26.38 7.04 -0.11
C ALA A 479 27.24 6.21 0.85
N PHE A 480 26.71 5.12 1.40
CA PHE A 480 27.41 4.28 2.39
C PHE A 480 28.14 3.10 1.76
N GLN A 481 27.82 2.74 0.51
CA GLN A 481 28.40 1.61 -0.23
C GLN A 481 28.85 2.05 -1.65
N PRO A 482 29.63 3.15 -1.79
CA PRO A 482 29.87 3.83 -3.06
C PRO A 482 30.60 2.99 -4.13
N GLU A 483 31.27 1.91 -3.72
CA GLU A 483 32.01 1.02 -4.63
C GLU A 483 31.15 -0.14 -5.17
N LEU A 484 29.90 -0.31 -4.66
CA LEU A 484 29.10 -1.47 -5.03
C LEU A 484 28.16 -1.22 -6.21
N TRP A 485 27.65 0.00 -6.35
CA TRP A 485 26.52 0.28 -7.23
C TRP A 485 26.94 1.12 -8.43
N ALA A 486 26.52 0.69 -9.62
CA ALA A 486 26.81 1.36 -10.88
C ALA A 486 25.85 2.52 -11.18
N ALA A 487 24.62 2.50 -10.64
CA ALA A 487 23.61 3.55 -10.81
C ALA A 487 22.54 3.49 -9.72
N GLY A 488 21.78 4.59 -9.56
CA GLY A 488 20.58 4.62 -8.72
C GLY A 488 19.41 5.32 -9.39
N VAL A 489 18.19 4.80 -9.15
CA VAL A 489 16.93 5.45 -9.49
C VAL A 489 16.15 5.68 -8.20
N ASP A 490 16.04 6.94 -7.82
CA ASP A 490 15.37 7.41 -6.61
C ASP A 490 14.02 8.02 -6.95
N ILE A 491 12.96 7.51 -6.35
CA ILE A 491 11.60 8.03 -6.52
C ILE A 491 11.10 8.52 -5.16
N VAL A 492 10.88 9.81 -5.02
CA VAL A 492 10.39 10.47 -3.78
C VAL A 492 11.14 9.99 -2.53
N GLY A 493 12.47 9.83 -2.62
CA GLY A 493 13.29 9.27 -1.54
C GLY A 493 13.69 10.30 -0.49
N ILE A 494 14.09 9.77 0.68
CA ILE A 494 14.50 10.57 1.82
C ILE A 494 16.04 10.72 1.79
N SER A 495 16.54 11.93 1.58
CA SER A 495 17.97 12.20 1.54
C SER A 495 18.56 12.51 2.93
N SER A 496 17.76 13.07 3.83
CA SER A 496 18.13 13.34 5.21
C SER A 496 16.98 13.01 6.16
N LEU A 497 17.19 12.10 7.09
CA LEU A 497 16.19 11.75 8.11
C LEU A 497 15.84 12.96 9.00
N VAL A 498 16.79 13.89 9.19
CA VAL A 498 16.56 15.10 9.98
C VAL A 498 15.64 16.06 9.24
N THR A 499 15.98 16.47 8.02
CA THR A 499 15.16 17.42 7.26
C THR A 499 13.82 16.84 6.86
N PHE A 500 13.76 15.54 6.60
CA PHE A 500 12.51 14.81 6.39
C PHE A 500 11.58 14.92 7.60
N LEU A 501 12.04 14.60 8.81
CA LEU A 501 11.22 14.68 10.02
C LEU A 501 10.87 16.14 10.39
N GLU A 502 11.73 17.10 10.09
CA GLU A 502 11.45 18.53 10.30
C GLU A 502 10.36 19.05 9.36
N ASN A 503 10.30 18.56 8.11
CA ASN A 503 9.49 19.14 7.03
C ASN A 503 8.33 18.26 6.54
N THR A 504 8.24 16.98 6.93
CA THR A 504 7.07 16.15 6.61
C THR A 504 5.80 16.74 7.25
N SER A 505 4.63 16.41 6.71
CA SER A 505 3.35 16.88 7.26
C SER A 505 3.26 16.62 8.77
N ALA A 506 2.81 17.62 9.52
CA ALA A 506 2.85 17.61 10.99
C ALA A 506 2.15 16.40 11.62
N TYR A 507 1.04 15.96 11.04
CA TYR A 507 0.31 14.78 11.50
C TYR A 507 1.09 13.47 11.33
N ARG A 508 2.09 13.43 10.42
CA ARG A 508 2.90 12.24 10.15
C ARG A 508 4.12 12.16 11.05
N ARG A 509 4.67 13.29 11.49
CA ARG A 509 5.95 13.36 12.21
C ARG A 509 6.01 12.42 13.39
N ALA A 510 5.06 12.51 14.33
CA ALA A 510 5.05 11.68 15.54
C ALA A 510 4.99 10.17 15.21
N HIS A 511 4.29 9.78 14.14
CA HIS A 511 4.27 8.41 13.67
C HIS A 511 5.62 7.98 13.11
N ARG A 512 6.28 8.84 12.32
CA ARG A 512 7.58 8.54 11.71
C ARG A 512 8.72 8.54 12.73
N GLU A 513 8.66 9.38 13.77
CA GLU A 513 9.67 9.37 14.84
C GLU A 513 9.72 8.06 15.62
N ARG A 514 8.62 7.30 15.68
CA ARG A 514 8.60 5.97 16.31
C ARG A 514 9.46 4.96 15.54
N GLU A 515 9.50 5.11 14.24
CA GLU A 515 10.15 4.23 13.29
C GLU A 515 11.62 4.64 13.04
N TYR A 516 11.83 5.93 12.74
CA TYR A 516 13.16 6.43 12.36
C TYR A 516 14.01 6.91 13.54
N GLY A 517 13.36 7.26 14.65
CA GLY A 517 13.98 7.93 15.81
C GLY A 517 13.49 9.37 15.97
N SER A 518 13.56 9.88 17.20
CA SER A 518 13.07 11.21 17.58
C SER A 518 14.10 12.30 17.24
N LEU A 519 13.65 13.40 16.64
CA LEU A 519 14.47 14.59 16.40
C LEU A 519 15.13 15.13 17.68
N GLU A 520 14.44 14.99 18.83
CA GLU A 520 14.92 15.49 20.12
C GLU A 520 15.94 14.54 20.76
N ARG A 521 15.69 13.22 20.72
CA ARG A 521 16.49 12.23 21.47
C ARG A 521 17.57 11.57 20.61
N ASP A 522 17.28 11.35 19.32
CA ASP A 522 18.06 10.47 18.45
C ASP A 522 18.74 11.24 17.31
N ARG A 523 18.85 12.58 17.42
CA ARG A 523 19.33 13.47 16.34
C ARG A 523 20.70 13.05 15.79
N GLU A 524 21.64 12.69 16.67
CA GLU A 524 22.97 12.27 16.24
C GLU A 524 22.92 10.98 15.40
N PHE A 525 22.04 10.05 15.76
CA PHE A 525 21.81 8.86 14.95
C PHE A 525 21.15 9.22 13.60
N LEU A 526 20.10 10.05 13.59
CA LEU A 526 19.44 10.50 12.38
C LEU A 526 20.41 11.17 11.41
N GLU A 527 21.35 11.98 11.92
CA GLU A 527 22.41 12.59 11.12
C GLU A 527 23.36 11.53 10.54
N ARG A 528 23.80 10.54 11.34
CA ARG A 528 24.67 9.45 10.87
C ARG A 528 24.00 8.58 9.80
N ALA A 529 22.71 8.33 9.94
CA ALA A 529 21.93 7.50 9.04
C ALA A 529 21.41 8.27 7.81
N SER A 530 21.64 9.57 7.73
CA SER A 530 21.22 10.41 6.58
C SER A 530 22.21 10.30 5.42
N PRO A 531 21.79 9.81 4.24
CA PRO A 531 22.65 9.74 3.03
C PRO A 531 23.29 11.06 2.67
N LEU A 532 22.59 12.19 2.84
CA LEU A 532 23.07 13.53 2.52
C LEU A 532 24.40 13.85 3.23
N ASN A 533 24.61 13.35 4.44
CA ASN A 533 25.84 13.59 5.21
C ASN A 533 27.06 12.78 4.71
N ARG A 534 26.83 11.84 3.79
CA ARG A 534 27.87 11.06 3.11
C ARG A 534 27.83 11.25 1.59
N ILE A 535 27.13 12.27 1.12
CA ILE A 535 26.90 12.50 -0.31
C ILE A 535 28.19 12.73 -1.10
N GLY A 536 29.25 13.21 -0.44
CA GLY A 536 30.59 13.36 -1.02
C GLY A 536 31.24 12.03 -1.43
N ASP A 537 30.76 10.91 -0.92
CA ASP A 537 31.25 9.57 -1.27
C ASP A 537 30.55 8.98 -2.51
N VAL A 538 29.40 9.55 -2.93
CA VAL A 538 28.64 9.08 -4.10
C VAL A 538 29.43 9.25 -5.39
N ARG A 539 29.51 8.18 -6.17
CA ARG A 539 30.23 8.10 -7.45
C ARG A 539 29.34 7.68 -8.62
N ALA A 540 28.29 6.92 -8.33
CA ALA A 540 27.38 6.40 -9.31
C ALA A 540 26.39 7.48 -9.76
N PRO A 541 26.04 7.54 -11.05
CA PRO A 541 25.01 8.44 -11.57
C PRO A 541 23.64 8.15 -10.94
N LEU A 542 22.83 9.21 -10.83
CA LEU A 542 21.54 9.18 -10.14
C LEU A 542 20.43 9.72 -11.02
N PHE A 543 19.30 8.99 -11.08
CA PHE A 543 18.05 9.48 -11.66
C PHE A 543 17.04 9.71 -10.53
N VAL A 544 16.43 10.91 -10.49
CA VAL A 544 15.49 11.33 -9.43
C VAL A 544 14.13 11.63 -10.03
N ILE A 545 13.06 11.08 -9.46
CA ILE A 545 11.67 11.35 -9.81
C ILE A 545 10.95 11.88 -8.58
N HIS A 546 10.21 13.00 -8.70
CA HIS A 546 9.47 13.56 -7.56
C HIS A 546 8.16 14.23 -7.99
N GLY A 547 7.12 14.13 -7.14
CA GLY A 547 5.89 14.91 -7.25
C GLY A 547 5.97 16.19 -6.41
N ALA A 548 5.66 17.34 -7.00
CA ALA A 548 5.80 18.63 -6.30
C ALA A 548 4.82 18.79 -5.11
N ASN A 549 3.70 18.06 -5.12
CA ASN A 549 2.68 18.13 -4.07
C ASN A 549 2.84 17.04 -3.00
N ASP A 550 3.99 16.39 -2.90
CA ASP A 550 4.23 15.29 -1.97
C ASP A 550 4.15 15.75 -0.50
N PRO A 551 3.11 15.34 0.28
CA PRO A 551 2.97 15.72 1.68
C PRO A 551 3.75 14.82 2.63
N ARG A 552 4.32 13.72 2.12
CA ARG A 552 5.04 12.71 2.90
C ARG A 552 6.53 12.98 2.91
N VAL A 553 7.13 13.07 1.72
CA VAL A 553 8.54 13.39 1.52
C VAL A 553 8.60 14.70 0.73
N PRO A 554 8.94 15.82 1.38
CA PRO A 554 8.97 17.12 0.71
C PRO A 554 9.92 17.15 -0.48
N LEU A 555 9.56 17.90 -1.55
CA LEU A 555 10.39 18.06 -2.75
C LEU A 555 11.82 18.51 -2.43
N SER A 556 12.01 19.27 -1.34
CA SER A 556 13.32 19.68 -0.86
C SER A 556 14.30 18.52 -0.61
N GLU A 557 13.81 17.31 -0.30
CA GLU A 557 14.66 16.12 -0.16
C GLU A 557 15.33 15.75 -1.50
N ALA A 558 14.56 15.80 -2.59
CA ALA A 558 15.09 15.55 -3.94
C ALA A 558 16.00 16.67 -4.43
N GLU A 559 15.63 17.95 -4.17
CA GLU A 559 16.41 19.10 -4.60
C GLU A 559 17.78 19.14 -3.92
N GLN A 560 17.84 18.90 -2.60
CA GLN A 560 19.11 18.96 -1.85
C GLN A 560 20.06 17.83 -2.26
N VAL A 561 19.55 16.59 -2.47
CA VAL A 561 20.41 15.47 -2.89
C VAL A 561 20.90 15.67 -4.32
N ALA A 562 20.04 16.10 -5.25
CA ALA A 562 20.42 16.34 -6.62
C ALA A 562 21.48 17.45 -6.74
N ALA A 563 21.33 18.54 -5.99
CA ALA A 563 22.31 19.63 -5.94
C ALA A 563 23.67 19.16 -5.39
N ALA A 564 23.65 18.39 -4.30
CA ALA A 564 24.86 17.91 -3.64
C ALA A 564 25.63 16.88 -4.50
N VAL A 565 24.94 15.93 -5.15
CA VAL A 565 25.57 14.95 -6.06
C VAL A 565 26.17 15.65 -7.29
N ARG A 566 25.46 16.63 -7.90
CA ARG A 566 26.01 17.42 -9.00
C ARG A 566 27.25 18.23 -8.60
N ALA A 567 27.27 18.76 -7.38
CA ALA A 567 28.44 19.49 -6.88
C ALA A 567 29.70 18.61 -6.77
N ASN A 568 29.54 17.29 -6.62
CA ASN A 568 30.63 16.31 -6.65
C ASN A 568 31.07 15.93 -8.07
N GLY A 569 30.45 16.51 -9.12
CA GLY A 569 30.75 16.18 -10.51
C GLY A 569 30.12 14.88 -11.00
N VAL A 570 29.17 14.31 -10.27
CA VAL A 570 28.44 13.11 -10.65
C VAL A 570 27.18 13.51 -11.45
N GLU A 571 26.87 12.72 -12.48
CA GLU A 571 25.69 12.94 -13.33
C GLU A 571 24.40 12.74 -12.52
N VAL A 572 23.47 13.70 -12.63
CA VAL A 572 22.12 13.61 -12.05
C VAL A 572 21.09 14.08 -13.06
N GLU A 573 20.20 13.17 -13.43
CA GLU A 573 18.93 13.53 -14.08
C GLU A 573 17.84 13.68 -13.01
N MET A 574 16.99 14.69 -13.10
CA MET A 574 15.89 14.93 -12.17
C MET A 574 14.64 15.37 -12.92
N VAL A 575 13.52 14.74 -12.58
CA VAL A 575 12.20 15.05 -13.15
C VAL A 575 11.23 15.33 -12.01
N VAL A 576 10.52 16.46 -12.12
CA VAL A 576 9.50 16.87 -11.15
C VAL A 576 8.18 17.09 -11.88
N TYR A 577 7.08 16.62 -11.27
CA TYR A 577 5.73 16.78 -11.80
C TYR A 577 4.89 17.63 -10.86
N ASP A 578 4.44 18.78 -11.34
CA ASP A 578 3.70 19.79 -10.55
C ASP A 578 2.30 19.33 -10.12
N ASP A 579 1.79 18.28 -10.75
CA ASP A 579 0.44 17.73 -10.55
C ASP A 579 0.42 16.32 -9.94
N GLU A 580 1.53 15.91 -9.32
CA GLU A 580 1.70 14.64 -8.61
C GLU A 580 2.09 14.85 -7.15
N GLY A 581 1.73 13.87 -6.32
CA GLY A 581 2.07 13.78 -4.91
C GLY A 581 3.13 12.72 -4.61
N HIS A 582 2.85 11.84 -3.63
CA HIS A 582 3.77 10.77 -3.22
C HIS A 582 3.74 9.59 -4.19
N GLY A 583 4.39 9.75 -5.34
CA GLY A 583 4.41 8.81 -6.47
C GLY A 583 3.69 9.37 -7.70
N LEU A 584 3.68 8.59 -8.78
CA LEU A 584 3.05 8.98 -10.04
C LEU A 584 1.71 8.26 -10.22
N ALA A 585 0.61 8.97 -9.94
CA ALA A 585 -0.75 8.45 -10.10
C ALA A 585 -1.24 8.54 -11.55
N LYS A 586 -0.85 9.59 -12.28
CA LYS A 586 -1.29 9.84 -13.65
C LYS A 586 -0.48 9.04 -14.66
N ARG A 587 -1.19 8.37 -15.57
CA ARG A 587 -0.55 7.55 -16.62
C ARG A 587 0.39 8.37 -17.49
N VAL A 588 0.02 9.61 -17.87
CA VAL A 588 0.85 10.48 -18.70
C VAL A 588 2.22 10.73 -18.07
N ASN A 589 2.28 10.95 -16.76
CA ASN A 589 3.52 11.18 -16.03
C ASN A 589 4.34 9.89 -15.89
N ARG A 590 3.68 8.75 -15.70
CA ARG A 590 4.34 7.42 -15.71
C ARG A 590 4.97 7.10 -17.06
N LEU A 591 4.27 7.42 -18.16
CA LEU A 591 4.74 7.21 -19.53
C LEU A 591 5.90 8.14 -19.92
N ASP A 592 6.09 9.27 -19.23
CA ASP A 592 7.28 10.12 -19.39
C ASP A 592 8.43 9.68 -18.48
N ALA A 593 8.19 9.53 -17.18
CA ALA A 593 9.25 9.32 -16.20
C ALA A 593 9.94 7.94 -16.31
N TYR A 594 9.15 6.87 -16.33
CA TYR A 594 9.71 5.52 -16.23
C TYR A 594 10.51 5.08 -17.46
N PRO A 595 10.10 5.39 -18.71
CA PRO A 595 10.95 5.11 -19.86
C PRO A 595 12.30 5.84 -19.81
N ARG A 596 12.34 7.07 -19.31
CA ARG A 596 13.59 7.82 -19.12
C ARG A 596 14.48 7.15 -18.08
N ALA A 597 13.92 6.70 -16.95
CA ALA A 597 14.67 6.00 -15.90
C ALA A 597 15.20 4.64 -16.39
N VAL A 598 14.40 3.86 -17.12
CA VAL A 598 14.85 2.59 -17.72
C VAL A 598 15.94 2.82 -18.77
N ALA A 599 15.78 3.82 -19.64
CA ALA A 599 16.81 4.19 -20.61
C ALA A 599 18.11 4.66 -19.95
N PHE A 600 18.03 5.39 -18.82
CA PHE A 600 19.18 5.76 -18.00
C PHE A 600 19.93 4.51 -17.48
N LEU A 601 19.21 3.53 -16.92
CA LEU A 601 19.83 2.27 -16.50
C LEU A 601 20.44 1.49 -17.67
N GLY A 602 19.76 1.43 -18.83
CA GLY A 602 20.27 0.78 -20.04
C GLY A 602 21.61 1.37 -20.48
N ARG A 603 21.73 2.70 -20.54
CA ARG A 603 22.99 3.38 -20.88
C ARG A 603 24.09 3.10 -19.86
N THR A 604 23.78 3.05 -18.59
CA THR A 604 24.77 2.89 -17.54
C THR A 604 25.23 1.44 -17.36
N LEU A 605 24.32 0.49 -17.48
CA LEU A 605 24.61 -0.93 -17.20
C LEU A 605 24.99 -1.74 -18.44
N LEU A 606 24.52 -1.35 -19.62
CA LEU A 606 24.73 -2.11 -20.85
C LEU A 606 25.75 -1.43 -21.79
N GLY A 607 26.03 -0.14 -21.62
CA GLY A 607 27.00 0.65 -22.38
C GLY A 607 26.43 1.25 -23.64
#